data_d268ab63a0e7f7df9e41d9073420024e
#
_entry.id   d268ab63a0e7f7df9e41d9073420024e
#
_cell.length_a   1.000
_cell.length_b   1.000
_cell.length_c   1.000
_cell.angle_alpha   90.00
_cell.angle_beta   90.00
_cell.angle_gamma   90.00
#
_symmetry.space_group_name_H-M   'P 1'
#
loop_
_entity.id
_entity.type
_entity.pdbx_description
1 polymer ?
#
loop_
_entity_poly.entity_id
_entity_poly.type
_entity_poly.pdbx_seq_one_letter_code
_entity_poly.pdbx_strand_id
1 'polypeptide(L)'
;MRAILTVLTALFVLLPYPAFAQNVLRIGLNDDPDALDPTISRAYTGRLVFAALCDKLFDVTPDLKIVPQLATGYEWSADRKSITIKLHPNVRFQDGEPFNAESVKFNIERHQTTPGSFRKSEIAEIQSIEVVNDLTVRFHLSQPLVPLLAALTDRAGMMVSPKAAKALGDKFGTQPVCAGPYKFVQRVAQGKIVVEKVADYWDKGAFAVDRIEFVPITDSSSRLASLRSGDLQMIERVSPTDLAEIRGDSKLKVTGVPELGYQMIPLNVANGPKSKALSDVRLRQALDLAIDRETLVKTVFNGEYIAGNQFISPESPYYDKKVPVAKRDVAKAKQLLKEAGQPNLSFTLVVPPERDRQEASLILQAMWAEAGITANLQTQENVTMLQSGRKGDFEAYFTFWSGRPDPDGNVYTFMTCKGAQNDQHYCNQDVDALLTKARQVADQAERKKLYDQATEIMAKDVPRLILWHRRVFTGFSTRVTGFTPYPDGIIRFRGLKLAN
;
A
#
# COMPACT_ATOMS: atom_id res chain seq x y z
N MET A 1 -30.46 -26.36 79.30
CA MET A 1 -30.87 -25.48 78.16
C MET A 1 -29.80 -25.56 77.10
N ARG A 2 -30.07 -26.31 76.04
CA ARG A 2 -29.17 -26.47 74.89
C ARG A 2 -29.71 -25.57 73.77
N ALA A 3 -28.94 -24.55 73.33
CA ALA A 3 -29.29 -23.70 72.22
C ALA A 3 -28.83 -24.39 70.93
N ILE A 4 -29.75 -24.64 70.02
CA ILE A 4 -29.48 -25.15 68.67
C ILE A 4 -29.23 -23.96 67.76
N LEU A 5 -28.02 -23.84 67.22
CA LEU A 5 -27.61 -22.83 66.28
C LEU A 5 -27.88 -23.37 64.87
N THR A 6 -28.90 -22.85 64.19
CA THR A 6 -29.23 -23.22 62.81
C THR A 6 -28.42 -22.35 61.87
N VAL A 7 -27.45 -22.96 61.16
CA VAL A 7 -26.68 -22.30 60.12
C VAL A 7 -27.47 -22.40 58.81
N LEU A 8 -27.92 -21.25 58.31
CA LEU A 8 -28.56 -21.11 57.00
C LEU A 8 -27.48 -21.00 55.91
N THR A 9 -27.24 -22.07 55.16
CA THR A 9 -26.31 -22.06 54.00
C THR A 9 -27.03 -21.47 52.78
N ALA A 10 -26.73 -20.23 52.43
CA ALA A 10 -27.22 -19.61 51.21
C ALA A 10 -26.50 -20.22 50.00
N LEU A 11 -27.22 -20.98 49.18
CA LEU A 11 -26.74 -21.55 47.93
C LEU A 11 -26.76 -20.45 46.84
N PHE A 12 -25.58 -19.85 46.52
CA PHE A 12 -25.44 -18.92 45.39
C PHE A 12 -25.51 -19.74 44.10
N VAL A 13 -26.63 -19.74 43.39
CA VAL A 13 -26.75 -20.28 42.04
C VAL A 13 -26.06 -19.30 41.08
N LEU A 14 -24.82 -19.59 40.70
CA LEU A 14 -24.13 -18.95 39.59
C LEU A 14 -24.84 -19.35 38.29
N LEU A 15 -25.78 -18.53 37.83
CA LEU A 15 -26.34 -18.65 36.48
C LEU A 15 -25.18 -18.40 35.49
N PRO A 16 -24.89 -19.33 34.54
CA PRO A 16 -23.94 -19.09 33.50
C PRO A 16 -24.48 -17.95 32.61
N TYR A 17 -23.86 -16.79 32.63
CA TYR A 17 -24.07 -15.80 31.60
C TYR A 17 -23.72 -16.44 30.28
N PRO A 18 -24.57 -16.40 29.23
CA PRO A 18 -24.18 -16.84 27.91
C PRO A 18 -23.00 -15.94 27.44
N ALA A 19 -21.81 -16.49 27.46
CA ALA A 19 -20.69 -15.89 26.76
C ALA A 19 -21.03 -15.98 25.28
N PHE A 20 -21.59 -14.90 24.70
CA PHE A 20 -21.68 -14.80 23.25
C PHE A 20 -20.26 -14.96 22.71
N ALA A 21 -20.04 -16.05 21.99
CA ALA A 21 -18.76 -16.28 21.35
C ALA A 21 -18.48 -15.07 20.45
N GLN A 22 -17.45 -14.30 20.78
CA GLN A 22 -17.07 -13.10 20.05
C GLN A 22 -16.74 -13.52 18.61
N ASN A 23 -17.38 -12.86 17.62
CA ASN A 23 -17.17 -13.14 16.21
C ASN A 23 -15.80 -12.55 15.77
N VAL A 24 -14.75 -13.38 15.81
CA VAL A 24 -13.35 -12.98 15.56
C VAL A 24 -12.90 -13.39 14.16
N LEU A 25 -12.58 -12.41 13.33
CA LEU A 25 -11.98 -12.60 12.01
C LEU A 25 -10.46 -12.51 12.11
N ARG A 26 -9.73 -13.58 11.81
CA ARG A 26 -8.28 -13.59 11.76
C ARG A 26 -7.81 -13.53 10.32
N ILE A 27 -6.93 -12.54 10.03
CA ILE A 27 -6.42 -12.27 8.69
C ILE A 27 -4.91 -12.41 8.69
N GLY A 28 -4.39 -13.33 7.89
CA GLY A 28 -2.96 -13.48 7.66
C GLY A 28 -2.42 -12.38 6.75
N LEU A 29 -1.45 -11.62 7.25
CA LEU A 29 -0.71 -10.61 6.49
C LEU A 29 0.64 -11.18 6.03
N ASN A 30 1.13 -10.72 4.88
CA ASN A 30 2.43 -11.14 4.37
C ASN A 30 3.62 -10.44 5.05
N ASP A 31 3.37 -9.41 5.85
CA ASP A 31 4.39 -8.67 6.59
C ASP A 31 3.77 -7.92 7.77
N ASP A 32 4.58 -7.48 8.74
CA ASP A 32 4.14 -6.60 9.83
C ASP A 32 4.15 -5.13 9.37
N PRO A 33 3.14 -4.32 9.68
CA PRO A 33 3.15 -2.88 9.41
C PRO A 33 4.35 -2.16 10.00
N ASP A 34 4.97 -1.26 9.23
CA ASP A 34 6.07 -0.40 9.70
C ASP A 34 5.66 0.56 10.82
N ALA A 35 4.48 1.15 10.71
CA ALA A 35 3.89 2.04 11.71
C ALA A 35 2.36 2.01 11.62
N LEU A 36 1.67 2.26 12.74
CA LEU A 36 0.21 2.46 12.78
C LEU A 36 -0.16 3.95 12.85
N ASP A 37 0.53 4.76 12.05
CA ASP A 37 0.26 6.18 11.84
C ASP A 37 0.18 6.46 10.34
N PRO A 38 -0.98 6.90 9.80
CA PRO A 38 -1.15 7.14 8.36
C PRO A 38 -0.17 8.15 7.78
N THR A 39 0.32 9.11 8.59
CA THR A 39 1.24 10.17 8.17
C THR A 39 2.60 9.62 7.78
N ILE A 40 3.14 8.70 8.58
CA ILE A 40 4.53 8.21 8.46
C ILE A 40 4.63 6.77 7.98
N SER A 41 3.51 6.02 7.93
CA SER A 41 3.52 4.64 7.43
C SER A 41 3.76 4.59 5.92
N ARG A 42 4.63 3.66 5.50
CA ARG A 42 4.97 3.40 4.11
C ARG A 42 4.52 2.01 3.66
N ALA A 43 4.58 1.01 4.55
CA ALA A 43 4.26 -0.37 4.23
C ALA A 43 2.81 -0.56 3.76
N TYR A 44 2.62 -1.51 2.82
CA TYR A 44 1.30 -1.86 2.31
C TYR A 44 0.40 -2.43 3.42
N THR A 45 0.95 -3.30 4.28
CA THR A 45 0.21 -3.95 5.36
C THR A 45 -0.38 -2.97 6.36
N GLY A 46 0.26 -1.79 6.54
CA GLY A 46 -0.35 -0.69 7.29
C GLY A 46 -1.70 -0.25 6.73
N ARG A 47 -1.85 -0.20 5.37
CA ARG A 47 -3.13 0.18 4.73
C ARG A 47 -4.26 -0.81 5.02
N LEU A 48 -3.94 -2.11 5.16
CA LEU A 48 -4.93 -3.14 5.51
C LEU A 48 -5.46 -2.93 6.94
N VAL A 49 -4.58 -2.62 7.88
CA VAL A 49 -4.97 -2.33 9.26
C VAL A 49 -5.72 -1.00 9.35
N PHE A 50 -5.29 0.03 8.63
CA PHE A 50 -5.98 1.33 8.60
C PHE A 50 -7.38 1.23 8.00
N ALA A 51 -7.65 0.32 7.07
CA ALA A 51 -9.00 0.12 6.53
C ALA A 51 -10.03 -0.29 7.61
N ALA A 52 -9.57 -0.86 8.72
CA ALA A 52 -10.40 -1.10 9.90
C ALA A 52 -10.42 0.10 10.86
N LEU A 53 -9.26 0.76 11.08
CA LEU A 53 -9.09 1.79 12.09
C LEU A 53 -9.58 3.18 11.67
N CYS A 54 -9.31 3.59 10.42
CA CYS A 54 -9.36 4.98 10.00
C CYS A 54 -10.22 5.16 8.75
N ASP A 55 -11.39 5.78 8.88
CA ASP A 55 -12.12 6.29 7.74
C ASP A 55 -11.36 7.44 7.07
N LYS A 56 -11.66 7.63 5.80
CA LYS A 56 -11.07 8.63 4.91
C LYS A 56 -12.11 9.67 4.50
N LEU A 57 -11.70 10.80 3.99
CA LEU A 57 -12.62 11.76 3.39
C LEU A 57 -13.38 11.15 2.19
N PHE A 58 -12.64 10.40 1.37
CA PHE A 58 -13.19 9.67 0.22
C PHE A 58 -12.71 8.22 0.21
N ASP A 59 -13.42 7.33 -0.46
CA ASP A 59 -13.01 5.96 -0.76
C ASP A 59 -13.20 5.69 -2.26
N VAL A 60 -12.92 4.48 -2.70
CA VAL A 60 -13.16 4.01 -4.06
C VAL A 60 -14.13 2.84 -4.06
N THR A 61 -14.86 2.68 -5.16
CA THR A 61 -15.65 1.49 -5.47
C THR A 61 -14.76 0.38 -6.05
N PRO A 62 -15.24 -0.87 -6.19
CA PRO A 62 -14.47 -1.93 -6.85
C PRO A 62 -14.06 -1.61 -8.29
N ASP A 63 -14.80 -0.75 -8.98
CA ASP A 63 -14.46 -0.22 -10.31
C ASP A 63 -13.66 1.10 -10.24
N LEU A 64 -13.07 1.42 -9.08
CA LEU A 64 -12.17 2.54 -8.82
C LEU A 64 -12.77 3.94 -8.96
N LYS A 65 -14.09 4.08 -8.97
CA LYS A 65 -14.74 5.40 -8.89
C LYS A 65 -14.58 5.96 -7.49
N ILE A 66 -14.19 7.23 -7.39
CA ILE A 66 -14.07 7.94 -6.12
C ILE A 66 -15.47 8.24 -5.58
N VAL A 67 -15.70 7.85 -4.32
CA VAL A 67 -16.97 8.07 -3.61
C VAL A 67 -16.72 8.75 -2.27
N PRO A 68 -17.66 9.56 -1.77
CA PRO A 68 -17.61 10.11 -0.43
C PRO A 68 -17.58 9.00 0.66
N GLN A 69 -16.85 9.27 1.79
CA GLN A 69 -16.87 8.45 3.00
C GLN A 69 -17.15 9.32 4.24
N LEU A 70 -16.15 10.01 4.82
CA LEU A 70 -16.40 11.04 5.86
C LEU A 70 -16.89 12.34 5.26
N ALA A 71 -16.59 12.61 3.99
CA ALA A 71 -17.25 13.64 3.21
C ALA A 71 -18.64 13.18 2.77
N THR A 72 -19.56 14.14 2.57
CA THR A 72 -20.86 13.93 1.92
C THR A 72 -20.87 14.41 0.47
N GLY A 73 -19.88 15.23 0.09
CA GLY A 73 -19.71 15.76 -1.26
C GLY A 73 -18.61 16.79 -1.31
N TYR A 74 -18.34 17.27 -2.52
CA TYR A 74 -17.33 18.30 -2.79
C TYR A 74 -17.70 19.16 -3.98
N GLU A 75 -17.10 20.36 -4.04
CA GLU A 75 -17.26 21.30 -5.16
C GLU A 75 -15.92 21.99 -5.47
N TRP A 76 -15.51 21.97 -6.73
CA TRP A 76 -14.34 22.70 -7.20
C TRP A 76 -14.70 24.12 -7.61
N SER A 77 -13.82 25.11 -7.33
CA SER A 77 -13.87 26.40 -8.00
C SER A 77 -13.62 26.27 -9.52
N ALA A 78 -14.09 27.24 -10.30
CA ALA A 78 -13.96 27.23 -11.75
C ALA A 78 -12.50 27.16 -12.23
N ASP A 79 -11.58 27.79 -11.51
CA ASP A 79 -10.14 27.77 -11.78
C ASP A 79 -9.41 26.56 -11.17
N ARG A 80 -10.14 25.67 -10.47
CA ARG A 80 -9.61 24.50 -9.75
C ARG A 80 -8.53 24.82 -8.72
N LYS A 81 -8.46 26.05 -8.23
CA LYS A 81 -7.55 26.45 -7.16
C LYS A 81 -8.17 26.38 -5.77
N SER A 82 -9.41 25.97 -5.66
CA SER A 82 -9.98 25.59 -4.37
C SER A 82 -10.98 24.45 -4.50
N ILE A 83 -11.09 23.66 -3.43
CA ILE A 83 -12.10 22.62 -3.29
C ILE A 83 -12.81 22.80 -1.94
N THR A 84 -14.13 22.85 -1.97
CA THR A 84 -14.99 22.87 -0.78
C THR A 84 -15.50 21.46 -0.53
N ILE A 85 -15.31 20.93 0.67
CA ILE A 85 -15.69 19.56 1.07
C ILE A 85 -16.72 19.68 2.21
N LYS A 86 -17.86 19.01 2.02
CA LYS A 86 -18.91 18.89 3.05
C LYS A 86 -18.72 17.59 3.80
N LEU A 87 -18.91 17.60 5.12
CA LEU A 87 -18.63 16.51 6.03
C LEU A 87 -19.92 15.86 6.57
N HIS A 88 -19.82 14.59 6.94
CA HIS A 88 -20.90 13.90 7.64
C HIS A 88 -21.12 14.48 9.04
N PRO A 89 -22.36 14.78 9.44
CA PRO A 89 -22.70 15.18 10.81
C PRO A 89 -22.60 13.99 11.77
N ASN A 90 -22.41 14.30 13.05
CA ASN A 90 -22.48 13.33 14.18
C ASN A 90 -21.44 12.22 14.14
N VAL A 91 -20.36 12.36 13.37
CA VAL A 91 -19.21 11.45 13.40
C VAL A 91 -18.36 11.74 14.61
N ARG A 92 -17.83 10.69 15.26
CA ARG A 92 -16.89 10.80 16.39
C ARG A 92 -15.67 9.94 16.15
N PHE A 93 -14.55 10.40 16.67
CA PHE A 93 -13.35 9.58 16.83
C PHE A 93 -13.56 8.51 17.90
N GLN A 94 -12.71 7.50 17.90
CA GLN A 94 -12.78 6.37 18.85
C GLN A 94 -12.57 6.78 20.32
N ASP A 95 -12.01 7.98 20.58
CA ASP A 95 -11.87 8.59 21.91
C ASP A 95 -13.04 9.51 22.30
N GLY A 96 -14.09 9.55 21.48
CA GLY A 96 -15.31 10.32 21.71
C GLY A 96 -15.25 11.78 21.23
N GLU A 97 -14.10 12.30 20.81
CA GLU A 97 -13.98 13.64 20.23
C GLU A 97 -14.82 13.77 18.94
N PRO A 98 -15.44 14.93 18.66
CA PRO A 98 -16.21 15.11 17.43
C PRO A 98 -15.29 15.21 16.22
N PHE A 99 -15.70 14.59 15.10
CA PHE A 99 -15.13 14.82 13.78
C PHE A 99 -15.82 16.03 13.15
N ASN A 100 -15.03 17.03 12.74
CA ASN A 100 -15.51 18.29 12.16
C ASN A 100 -14.44 18.92 11.25
N ALA A 101 -14.73 20.08 10.69
CA ALA A 101 -13.83 20.81 9.79
C ALA A 101 -12.48 21.17 10.43
N GLU A 102 -12.45 21.49 11.73
CA GLU A 102 -11.20 21.75 12.47
C GLU A 102 -10.33 20.49 12.57
N SER A 103 -10.96 19.32 12.76
CA SER A 103 -10.22 18.06 12.78
C SER A 103 -9.64 17.70 11.40
N VAL A 104 -10.34 18.01 10.32
CA VAL A 104 -9.82 17.85 8.95
C VAL A 104 -8.62 18.76 8.72
N LYS A 105 -8.75 20.06 9.07
CA LYS A 105 -7.65 21.03 9.00
C LYS A 105 -6.42 20.52 9.75
N PHE A 106 -6.59 20.10 11.00
CA PHE A 106 -5.50 19.54 11.80
C PHE A 106 -4.80 18.38 11.10
N ASN A 107 -5.56 17.43 10.53
CA ASN A 107 -4.98 16.24 9.89
C ASN A 107 -4.17 16.60 8.65
N ILE A 108 -4.67 17.49 7.79
CA ILE A 108 -3.95 17.91 6.60
C ILE A 108 -2.68 18.70 6.98
N GLU A 109 -2.77 19.63 7.92
CA GLU A 109 -1.60 20.38 8.44
C GLU A 109 -0.57 19.43 9.09
N ARG A 110 -1.02 18.40 9.81
CA ARG A 110 -0.16 17.37 10.39
C ARG A 110 0.58 16.60 9.28
N HIS A 111 -0.09 16.23 8.20
CA HIS A 111 0.56 15.60 7.05
C HIS A 111 1.63 16.49 6.40
N GLN A 112 1.42 17.81 6.36
CA GLN A 112 2.37 18.78 5.80
C GLN A 112 3.57 19.03 6.71
N THR A 113 3.39 19.05 8.03
CA THR A 113 4.38 19.52 9.00
C THR A 113 5.16 18.40 9.68
N THR A 114 4.58 17.21 9.86
CA THR A 114 5.25 16.10 10.57
C THR A 114 6.57 15.71 9.88
N PRO A 115 7.69 15.67 10.62
CA PRO A 115 8.94 15.16 10.11
C PRO A 115 8.77 13.72 9.63
N GLY A 116 9.29 13.41 8.44
CA GLY A 116 9.18 12.06 7.87
C GLY A 116 7.83 11.69 7.29
N SER A 117 6.91 12.63 7.15
CA SER A 117 5.64 12.41 6.46
C SER A 117 5.86 12.02 5.00
N PHE A 118 5.27 10.89 4.59
CA PHE A 118 5.21 10.48 3.19
C PHE A 118 4.02 11.11 2.44
N ARG A 119 3.16 11.87 3.13
CA ARG A 119 1.97 12.49 2.54
C ARG A 119 2.25 13.84 1.90
N LYS A 120 3.37 14.51 2.26
CA LYS A 120 3.70 15.88 1.81
C LYS A 120 3.57 16.07 0.30
N SER A 121 4.11 15.17 -0.50
CA SER A 121 4.07 15.30 -1.98
C SER A 121 2.67 15.03 -2.57
N GLU A 122 1.81 14.29 -1.85
CA GLU A 122 0.46 13.97 -2.28
C GLU A 122 -0.49 15.18 -2.16
N ILE A 123 -0.21 16.09 -1.21
CA ILE A 123 -1.01 17.27 -0.86
C ILE A 123 -0.21 18.58 -0.94
N ALA A 124 0.91 18.57 -1.66
CA ALA A 124 1.87 19.68 -1.67
C ALA A 124 1.27 21.03 -2.08
N GLU A 125 0.23 20.99 -2.93
CA GLU A 125 -0.40 22.22 -3.44
C GLU A 125 -1.40 22.85 -2.49
N ILE A 126 -1.77 22.19 -1.38
CA ILE A 126 -2.65 22.80 -0.37
C ILE A 126 -1.87 23.87 0.41
N GLN A 127 -2.17 25.14 0.13
CA GLN A 127 -1.54 26.29 0.77
C GLN A 127 -2.19 26.65 2.10
N SER A 128 -3.52 26.61 2.15
CA SER A 128 -4.28 26.94 3.36
C SER A 128 -5.59 26.18 3.41
N ILE A 129 -6.10 26.03 4.62
CA ILE A 129 -7.34 25.32 4.90
C ILE A 129 -8.25 26.25 5.69
N GLU A 130 -9.36 26.62 5.07
CA GLU A 130 -10.40 27.46 5.65
C GLU A 130 -11.47 26.58 6.28
N VAL A 131 -11.78 26.79 7.55
CA VAL A 131 -12.94 26.23 8.22
C VAL A 131 -14.11 27.18 7.97
N VAL A 132 -14.97 26.80 7.00
CA VAL A 132 -16.14 27.61 6.61
C VAL A 132 -17.21 27.55 7.69
N ASN A 133 -17.44 26.34 8.23
CA ASN A 133 -18.26 26.06 9.41
C ASN A 133 -17.90 24.63 9.90
N ASP A 134 -18.56 24.16 10.95
CA ASP A 134 -18.26 22.88 11.60
C ASP A 134 -18.25 21.68 10.64
N LEU A 135 -19.06 21.70 9.58
CA LEU A 135 -19.24 20.61 8.63
C LEU A 135 -18.79 20.97 7.20
N THR A 136 -18.04 22.06 7.03
CA THR A 136 -17.58 22.48 5.70
C THR A 136 -16.16 23.03 5.80
N VAL A 137 -15.25 22.41 5.07
CA VAL A 137 -13.86 22.83 4.94
C VAL A 137 -13.55 23.18 3.49
N ARG A 138 -12.70 24.19 3.26
CA ARG A 138 -12.23 24.58 1.93
C ARG A 138 -10.70 24.53 1.91
N PHE A 139 -10.16 23.79 0.94
CA PHE A 139 -8.72 23.79 0.66
C PHE A 139 -8.42 24.78 -0.44
N HIS A 140 -7.49 25.71 -0.20
CA HIS A 140 -6.95 26.63 -1.18
C HIS A 140 -5.62 26.07 -1.71
N LEU A 141 -5.47 26.01 -3.02
CA LEU A 141 -4.33 25.43 -3.69
C LEU A 141 -3.47 26.49 -4.38
N SER A 142 -2.14 26.29 -4.38
CA SER A 142 -1.20 27.13 -5.14
C SER A 142 -1.44 27.04 -6.65
N GLN A 143 -1.82 25.85 -7.11
CA GLN A 143 -2.14 25.52 -8.49
C GLN A 143 -3.12 24.34 -8.52
N PRO A 144 -3.79 24.08 -9.65
CA PRO A 144 -4.67 22.94 -9.78
C PRO A 144 -3.94 21.63 -9.43
N LEU A 145 -4.59 20.76 -8.66
CA LEU A 145 -4.09 19.44 -8.27
C LEU A 145 -5.16 18.39 -8.58
N VAL A 146 -5.19 17.92 -9.82
CA VAL A 146 -6.20 16.96 -10.30
C VAL A 146 -6.21 15.66 -9.49
N PRO A 147 -5.06 15.08 -9.09
CA PRO A 147 -5.04 13.84 -8.31
C PRO A 147 -5.42 14.00 -6.82
N LEU A 148 -5.77 15.20 -6.34
CA LEU A 148 -6.04 15.42 -4.91
C LEU A 148 -7.13 14.50 -4.36
N LEU A 149 -8.26 14.37 -5.06
CA LEU A 149 -9.33 13.48 -4.60
C LEU A 149 -8.87 12.02 -4.51
N ALA A 150 -8.08 11.56 -5.48
CA ALA A 150 -7.51 10.21 -5.44
C ALA A 150 -6.52 10.04 -4.26
N ALA A 151 -5.72 11.06 -3.95
CA ALA A 151 -4.86 11.04 -2.77
C ALA A 151 -5.67 10.95 -1.46
N LEU A 152 -6.82 11.63 -1.40
CA LEU A 152 -7.72 11.61 -0.24
C LEU A 152 -8.54 10.30 -0.10
N THR A 153 -8.42 9.36 -1.04
CA THR A 153 -8.97 8.00 -0.90
C THR A 153 -8.01 7.03 -0.20
N ASP A 154 -6.81 7.47 0.13
CA ASP A 154 -5.81 6.69 0.85
C ASP A 154 -5.37 7.45 2.12
N ARG A 155 -4.19 7.17 2.63
CA ARG A 155 -3.66 7.66 3.92
C ARG A 155 -3.68 9.18 4.08
N ALA A 156 -3.58 9.96 2.99
CA ALA A 156 -3.71 11.41 3.04
C ALA A 156 -5.12 11.90 3.42
N GLY A 157 -6.13 11.08 3.17
CA GLY A 157 -7.53 11.35 3.55
C GLY A 157 -7.97 10.71 4.86
N MET A 158 -7.13 9.91 5.51
CA MET A 158 -7.45 9.25 6.78
C MET A 158 -7.42 10.26 7.94
N MET A 159 -8.44 10.19 8.80
CA MET A 159 -8.62 11.15 9.89
C MET A 159 -8.29 10.52 11.24
N VAL A 160 -7.23 11.04 11.88
CA VAL A 160 -6.83 10.68 13.25
C VAL A 160 -7.35 11.71 14.25
N SER A 161 -7.61 11.29 15.49
CA SER A 161 -8.04 12.20 16.57
C SER A 161 -6.98 13.28 16.84
N PRO A 162 -7.33 14.56 16.73
CA PRO A 162 -6.41 15.65 17.09
C PRO A 162 -5.93 15.59 18.54
N LYS A 163 -6.82 15.19 19.46
CA LYS A 163 -6.52 15.05 20.89
C LYS A 163 -5.46 13.97 21.11
N ALA A 164 -5.68 12.76 20.57
CA ALA A 164 -4.75 11.66 20.71
C ALA A 164 -3.41 11.95 20.01
N ALA A 165 -3.45 12.55 18.81
CA ALA A 165 -2.24 12.88 18.07
C ALA A 165 -1.38 13.94 18.79
N LYS A 166 -1.99 14.96 19.40
CA LYS A 166 -1.28 15.95 20.21
C LYS A 166 -0.71 15.35 21.50
N ALA A 167 -1.48 14.48 22.17
CA ALA A 167 -1.06 13.87 23.44
C ALA A 167 0.10 12.88 23.27
N LEU A 168 0.09 12.09 22.19
CA LEU A 168 1.05 11.01 21.95
C LEU A 168 2.26 11.47 21.10
N GLY A 169 2.13 12.52 20.30
CA GLY A 169 3.20 13.00 19.41
C GLY A 169 3.76 11.88 18.54
N ASP A 170 5.08 11.68 18.58
CA ASP A 170 5.77 10.63 17.80
C ASP A 170 5.39 9.21 18.22
N LYS A 171 4.76 9.03 19.36
CA LYS A 171 4.26 7.74 19.86
C LYS A 171 2.84 7.43 19.38
N PHE A 172 2.21 8.27 18.55
CA PHE A 172 0.83 8.06 18.09
C PHE A 172 0.60 6.66 17.52
N GLY A 173 1.53 6.14 16.73
CA GLY A 173 1.45 4.80 16.13
C GLY A 173 1.46 3.63 17.13
N THR A 174 1.70 3.88 18.43
CA THR A 174 1.62 2.84 19.47
C THR A 174 0.20 2.65 20.02
N GLN A 175 -0.63 3.68 19.92
CA GLN A 175 -2.03 3.69 20.35
C GLN A 175 -2.88 4.55 19.39
N PRO A 176 -3.02 4.14 18.12
CA PRO A 176 -3.71 4.95 17.12
C PRO A 176 -5.19 5.10 17.46
N VAL A 177 -5.69 6.33 17.30
CA VAL A 177 -7.10 6.70 17.49
C VAL A 177 -7.57 7.41 16.22
N CYS A 178 -8.55 6.83 15.56
CA CYS A 178 -9.08 7.30 14.27
C CYS A 178 -10.62 7.47 14.30
N ALA A 179 -11.22 7.73 13.14
CA ALA A 179 -12.67 7.84 12.95
C ALA A 179 -13.30 6.61 12.30
N GLY A 180 -12.65 5.45 12.29
CA GLY A 180 -13.13 4.24 11.62
C GLY A 180 -13.96 3.29 12.48
N PRO A 181 -14.45 2.20 11.87
CA PRO A 181 -15.41 1.27 12.49
C PRO A 181 -14.82 0.37 13.58
N TYR A 182 -13.49 0.25 13.65
CA TYR A 182 -12.80 -0.53 14.67
C TYR A 182 -11.80 0.33 15.42
N LYS A 183 -11.66 0.13 16.72
CA LYS A 183 -10.68 0.78 17.59
C LYS A 183 -9.51 -0.16 17.88
N PHE A 184 -8.34 0.41 18.05
CA PHE A 184 -7.13 -0.30 18.41
C PHE A 184 -7.25 -0.88 19.83
N VAL A 185 -6.80 -2.13 20.01
CA VAL A 185 -6.73 -2.81 21.31
C VAL A 185 -5.28 -3.06 21.70
N GLN A 186 -4.52 -3.76 20.85
CA GLN A 186 -3.11 -4.08 21.11
C GLN A 186 -2.34 -4.40 19.84
N ARG A 187 -1.02 -4.26 19.92
CA ARG A 187 -0.06 -4.78 18.95
C ARG A 187 1.05 -5.52 19.66
N VAL A 188 1.33 -6.73 19.21
CA VAL A 188 2.57 -7.46 19.49
C VAL A 188 3.34 -7.48 18.17
N ALA A 189 4.49 -6.83 18.13
CA ALA A 189 5.32 -6.78 16.93
C ALA A 189 5.66 -8.20 16.45
N GLN A 190 5.57 -8.45 15.14
CA GLN A 190 5.72 -9.76 14.51
C GLN A 190 4.74 -10.85 15.03
N GLY A 191 3.81 -10.48 15.91
CA GLY A 191 2.82 -11.40 16.48
C GLY A 191 1.43 -11.13 15.95
N LYS A 192 0.75 -10.12 16.48
CA LYS A 192 -0.58 -9.74 16.00
C LYS A 192 -0.95 -8.30 16.34
N ILE A 193 -1.88 -7.76 15.54
CA ILE A 193 -2.57 -6.50 15.80
C ILE A 193 -4.05 -6.83 16.00
N VAL A 194 -4.64 -6.31 17.06
CA VAL A 194 -6.03 -6.56 17.45
C VAL A 194 -6.81 -5.28 17.43
N VAL A 195 -7.96 -5.32 16.79
CA VAL A 195 -8.91 -4.23 16.76
C VAL A 195 -10.32 -4.72 17.08
N GLU A 196 -11.14 -3.90 17.73
CA GLU A 196 -12.52 -4.23 18.13
C GLU A 196 -13.51 -3.23 17.56
N LYS A 197 -14.72 -3.71 17.24
CA LYS A 197 -15.79 -2.90 16.69
C LYS A 197 -16.18 -1.75 17.64
N VAL A 198 -16.36 -0.57 17.08
CA VAL A 198 -16.89 0.61 17.80
C VAL A 198 -18.40 0.50 17.90
N ALA A 199 -18.94 0.51 19.14
CA ALA A 199 -20.37 0.34 19.38
C ALA A 199 -21.22 1.48 18.79
N ASP A 200 -20.73 2.71 18.93
CA ASP A 200 -21.43 3.93 18.49
C ASP A 200 -20.87 4.49 17.17
N TYR A 201 -20.39 3.58 16.29
CA TYR A 201 -19.91 4.00 14.98
C TYR A 201 -21.06 4.64 14.16
N TRP A 202 -20.74 5.72 13.43
CA TRP A 202 -21.73 6.55 12.74
C TRP A 202 -22.56 5.80 11.69
N ASP A 203 -21.96 4.80 11.00
CA ASP A 203 -22.63 3.99 9.99
C ASP A 203 -23.06 2.63 10.58
N LYS A 204 -24.11 2.67 11.34
CA LYS A 204 -24.63 1.52 12.10
C LYS A 204 -25.06 0.38 11.18
N GLY A 205 -24.72 -0.84 11.59
CA GLY A 205 -25.15 -2.07 10.90
C GLY A 205 -24.30 -2.48 9.68
N ALA A 206 -23.37 -1.65 9.23
CA ALA A 206 -22.54 -1.97 8.09
C ALA A 206 -21.42 -3.00 8.40
N PHE A 207 -21.09 -3.22 9.69
CA PHE A 207 -19.98 -4.04 10.15
C PHE A 207 -20.47 -5.13 11.11
N ALA A 208 -20.36 -6.40 10.69
CA ALA A 208 -20.90 -7.54 11.43
C ALA A 208 -19.84 -8.28 12.28
N VAL A 209 -18.56 -8.13 11.98
CA VAL A 209 -17.46 -8.74 12.73
C VAL A 209 -17.19 -7.93 14.00
N ASP A 210 -17.06 -8.61 15.17
CA ASP A 210 -16.86 -7.91 16.43
C ASP A 210 -15.38 -7.58 16.72
N ARG A 211 -14.48 -8.45 16.26
CA ARG A 211 -13.04 -8.35 16.49
C ARG A 211 -12.27 -8.82 15.26
N ILE A 212 -11.22 -8.11 14.93
CA ILE A 212 -10.31 -8.50 13.85
C ILE A 212 -8.91 -8.67 14.45
N GLU A 213 -8.25 -9.77 14.10
CA GLU A 213 -6.85 -10.03 14.43
C GLU A 213 -6.06 -10.10 13.11
N PHE A 214 -5.15 -9.18 12.91
CA PHE A 214 -4.19 -9.21 11.82
C PHE A 214 -2.94 -9.95 12.29
N VAL A 215 -2.58 -11.03 11.61
CA VAL A 215 -1.50 -11.94 11.98
C VAL A 215 -0.42 -11.92 10.90
N PRO A 216 0.72 -11.26 11.11
CA PRO A 216 1.84 -11.30 10.19
C PRO A 216 2.44 -12.71 10.11
N ILE A 217 2.48 -13.28 8.89
CA ILE A 217 3.13 -14.54 8.58
C ILE A 217 3.79 -14.37 7.22
N THR A 218 5.09 -14.15 7.19
CA THR A 218 5.83 -13.82 5.95
C THR A 218 5.85 -14.98 4.96
N ASP A 219 6.01 -16.21 5.45
CA ASP A 219 6.02 -17.41 4.62
C ASP A 219 4.63 -17.75 4.09
N SER A 220 4.47 -17.81 2.75
CA SER A 220 3.19 -18.05 2.09
C SER A 220 2.62 -19.43 2.37
N SER A 221 3.48 -20.45 2.46
CA SER A 221 3.05 -21.83 2.74
C SER A 221 2.49 -21.95 4.15
N SER A 222 3.12 -21.32 5.13
CA SER A 222 2.64 -21.25 6.53
C SER A 222 1.31 -20.48 6.63
N ARG A 223 1.15 -19.37 5.87
CA ARG A 223 -0.14 -18.66 5.79
C ARG A 223 -1.24 -19.53 5.20
N LEU A 224 -0.96 -20.25 4.11
CA LEU A 224 -1.91 -21.18 3.50
C LEU A 224 -2.26 -22.32 4.46
N ALA A 225 -1.30 -22.93 5.13
CA ALA A 225 -1.52 -23.98 6.13
C ALA A 225 -2.45 -23.48 7.25
N SER A 226 -2.23 -22.26 7.75
CA SER A 226 -3.08 -21.63 8.80
C SER A 226 -4.51 -21.31 8.28
N LEU A 227 -4.68 -20.99 7.00
CA LEU A 227 -6.01 -20.86 6.40
C LEU A 227 -6.73 -22.22 6.31
N ARG A 228 -6.02 -23.28 5.93
CA ARG A 228 -6.57 -24.64 5.78
C ARG A 228 -6.94 -25.27 7.13
N SER A 229 -6.12 -25.04 8.19
CA SER A 229 -6.46 -25.48 9.54
C SER A 229 -7.64 -24.72 10.14
N GLY A 230 -7.97 -23.53 9.63
CA GLY A 230 -9.01 -22.65 10.17
C GLY A 230 -8.50 -21.71 11.28
N ASP A 231 -7.19 -21.68 11.55
CA ASP A 231 -6.56 -20.71 12.46
C ASP A 231 -6.70 -19.29 11.91
N LEU A 232 -6.67 -19.15 10.57
CA LEU A 232 -7.00 -17.93 9.84
C LEU A 232 -8.28 -18.12 9.03
N GLN A 233 -9.08 -17.06 8.88
CA GLN A 233 -10.27 -17.09 8.04
C GLN A 233 -10.04 -16.40 6.69
N MET A 234 -9.03 -15.53 6.61
CA MET A 234 -8.61 -14.87 5.36
C MET A 234 -7.09 -14.77 5.32
N ILE A 235 -6.53 -14.80 4.11
CA ILE A 235 -5.13 -14.45 3.86
C ILE A 235 -5.06 -13.51 2.66
N GLU A 236 -4.29 -12.45 2.81
CA GLU A 236 -4.02 -11.53 1.71
C GLU A 236 -2.84 -12.04 0.87
N ARG A 237 -2.80 -11.65 -0.42
CA ARG A 237 -1.67 -11.92 -1.33
C ARG A 237 -1.28 -13.40 -1.38
N VAL A 238 -2.26 -14.26 -1.69
CA VAL A 238 -2.01 -15.68 -1.99
C VAL A 238 -0.99 -15.79 -3.13
N SER A 239 0.01 -16.62 -2.97
CA SER A 239 0.96 -16.90 -4.06
C SER A 239 0.25 -17.61 -5.21
N PRO A 240 0.54 -17.27 -6.47
CA PRO A 240 0.04 -18.00 -7.63
C PRO A 240 0.30 -19.50 -7.59
N THR A 241 1.40 -19.94 -6.98
CA THR A 241 1.75 -21.35 -6.80
C THR A 241 0.77 -22.09 -5.88
N ASP A 242 0.10 -21.37 -4.98
CA ASP A 242 -0.79 -21.93 -3.97
C ASP A 242 -2.26 -21.97 -4.44
N LEU A 243 -2.58 -21.37 -5.61
CA LEU A 243 -3.95 -21.24 -6.11
C LEU A 243 -4.63 -22.58 -6.39
N ALA A 244 -3.88 -23.55 -6.93
CA ALA A 244 -4.42 -24.87 -7.23
C ALA A 244 -4.89 -25.59 -5.96
N GLU A 245 -4.15 -25.45 -4.87
CA GLU A 245 -4.47 -26.06 -3.57
C GLU A 245 -5.74 -25.45 -2.96
N ILE A 246 -5.86 -24.11 -3.00
CA ILE A 246 -7.07 -23.42 -2.49
C ILE A 246 -8.29 -23.77 -3.36
N ARG A 247 -8.14 -23.78 -4.69
CA ARG A 247 -9.24 -24.12 -5.62
C ARG A 247 -9.72 -25.57 -5.48
N GLY A 248 -8.85 -26.47 -5.04
CA GLY A 248 -9.16 -27.89 -4.77
C GLY A 248 -9.81 -28.14 -3.41
N ASP A 249 -9.82 -27.19 -2.50
CA ASP A 249 -10.41 -27.33 -1.15
C ASP A 249 -11.84 -26.74 -1.08
N SER A 250 -12.83 -27.61 -0.88
CA SER A 250 -14.25 -27.19 -0.81
C SER A 250 -14.60 -26.22 0.33
N LYS A 251 -13.73 -26.10 1.34
CA LYS A 251 -13.90 -25.19 2.48
C LYS A 251 -13.29 -23.80 2.23
N LEU A 252 -12.58 -23.64 1.13
CA LEU A 252 -11.86 -22.43 0.80
C LEU A 252 -12.38 -21.78 -0.48
N LYS A 253 -12.12 -20.51 -0.62
CA LYS A 253 -12.35 -19.70 -1.82
C LYS A 253 -11.13 -18.82 -2.08
N VAL A 254 -10.91 -18.48 -3.33
CA VAL A 254 -9.94 -17.48 -3.74
C VAL A 254 -10.57 -16.55 -4.77
N THR A 255 -10.30 -15.27 -4.64
CA THR A 255 -10.63 -14.26 -5.65
C THR A 255 -9.35 -13.61 -6.15
N GLY A 256 -9.32 -13.22 -7.42
CA GLY A 256 -8.19 -12.53 -8.02
C GLY A 256 -8.64 -11.33 -8.84
N VAL A 257 -8.06 -10.16 -8.58
CA VAL A 257 -8.30 -8.93 -9.35
C VAL A 257 -6.96 -8.34 -9.81
N PRO A 258 -6.91 -7.68 -10.98
CA PRO A 258 -5.70 -6.97 -11.41
C PRO A 258 -5.26 -5.93 -10.38
N GLU A 259 -3.96 -5.89 -10.07
CA GLU A 259 -3.39 -4.90 -9.16
C GLU A 259 -3.08 -3.60 -9.91
N LEU A 260 -3.23 -2.46 -9.24
CA LEU A 260 -2.85 -1.14 -9.78
C LEU A 260 -1.34 -0.91 -9.76
N GLY A 261 -0.62 -1.75 -9.05
CA GLY A 261 0.79 -1.61 -8.78
C GLY A 261 1.70 -2.39 -9.69
N TYR A 262 2.96 -2.48 -9.29
CA TYR A 262 4.03 -3.15 -10.04
C TYR A 262 5.13 -3.67 -9.11
N GLN A 263 5.84 -4.70 -9.57
CA GLN A 263 7.03 -5.23 -8.93
C GLN A 263 8.26 -4.62 -9.57
N MET A 264 9.26 -4.26 -8.77
CA MET A 264 10.38 -3.46 -9.24
C MET A 264 11.66 -3.67 -8.45
N ILE A 265 12.77 -3.30 -9.08
CA ILE A 265 14.08 -3.14 -8.46
C ILE A 265 14.52 -1.69 -8.68
N PRO A 266 14.34 -0.78 -7.69
CA PRO A 266 14.97 0.54 -7.72
C PRO A 266 16.48 0.41 -7.79
N LEU A 267 17.11 1.20 -8.66
CA LEU A 267 18.56 1.27 -8.86
C LEU A 267 19.06 2.58 -8.26
N ASN A 268 20.02 2.55 -7.35
CA ASN A 268 20.58 3.78 -6.80
C ASN A 268 21.42 4.48 -7.88
N VAL A 269 20.87 5.55 -8.46
CA VAL A 269 21.51 6.30 -9.54
C VAL A 269 22.26 7.55 -9.05
N ALA A 270 22.29 7.79 -7.72
CA ALA A 270 23.11 8.83 -7.14
C ALA A 270 24.60 8.57 -7.46
N ASN A 271 25.36 9.64 -7.66
CA ASN A 271 26.81 9.51 -7.88
C ASN A 271 27.54 9.44 -6.54
N GLY A 272 27.30 8.37 -5.77
CA GLY A 272 27.88 8.14 -4.45
C GLY A 272 28.65 6.81 -4.36
N PRO A 273 29.30 6.54 -3.22
CA PRO A 273 30.11 5.33 -3.05
C PRO A 273 29.35 4.01 -3.30
N LYS A 274 28.06 3.96 -2.94
CA LYS A 274 27.18 2.79 -3.10
C LYS A 274 26.51 2.70 -4.48
N SER A 275 26.67 3.69 -5.34
CA SER A 275 25.93 3.79 -6.60
C SER A 275 26.76 4.13 -7.81
N LYS A 276 28.09 4.23 -7.64
CA LYS A 276 28.99 4.71 -8.69
C LYS A 276 28.82 3.97 -10.03
N ALA A 277 28.63 2.66 -10.01
CA ALA A 277 28.39 1.88 -11.22
C ALA A 277 27.01 2.17 -11.81
N LEU A 278 25.94 2.12 -11.00
CA LEU A 278 24.56 2.27 -11.46
C LEU A 278 24.18 3.72 -11.80
N SER A 279 25.05 4.71 -11.59
CA SER A 279 24.88 6.07 -12.12
C SER A 279 25.01 6.13 -13.65
N ASP A 280 25.75 5.21 -14.26
CA ASP A 280 25.86 5.12 -15.73
C ASP A 280 24.62 4.45 -16.32
N VAL A 281 23.90 5.17 -17.18
CA VAL A 281 22.67 4.69 -17.82
C VAL A 281 22.87 3.42 -18.65
N ARG A 282 24.04 3.27 -19.28
CA ARG A 282 24.37 2.09 -20.11
C ARG A 282 24.38 0.80 -19.29
N LEU A 283 24.85 0.88 -18.03
CA LEU A 283 24.85 -0.28 -17.12
C LEU A 283 23.42 -0.63 -16.69
N ARG A 284 22.55 0.36 -16.44
CA ARG A 284 21.15 0.13 -16.13
C ARG A 284 20.39 -0.46 -17.32
N GLN A 285 20.66 0.04 -18.53
CA GLN A 285 20.09 -0.53 -19.77
C GLN A 285 20.58 -1.97 -20.00
N ALA A 286 21.83 -2.28 -19.69
CA ALA A 286 22.35 -3.65 -19.78
C ALA A 286 21.63 -4.60 -18.80
N LEU A 287 21.39 -4.14 -17.56
CA LEU A 287 20.58 -4.88 -16.58
C LEU A 287 19.17 -5.17 -17.11
N ASP A 288 18.52 -4.17 -17.69
CA ASP A 288 17.15 -4.26 -18.23
C ASP A 288 17.05 -5.23 -19.42
N LEU A 289 17.96 -5.10 -20.38
CA LEU A 289 18.03 -5.94 -21.59
C LEU A 289 18.37 -7.40 -21.30
N ALA A 290 19.06 -7.68 -20.19
CA ALA A 290 19.39 -9.04 -19.81
C ALA A 290 18.18 -9.84 -19.24
N ILE A 291 17.06 -9.19 -18.95
CA ILE A 291 15.88 -9.83 -18.32
C ILE A 291 14.89 -10.32 -19.37
N ASP A 292 14.52 -11.61 -19.30
CA ASP A 292 13.33 -12.17 -19.95
C ASP A 292 12.14 -12.17 -18.96
N ARG A 293 11.33 -11.13 -19.03
CA ARG A 293 10.20 -10.93 -18.11
C ARG A 293 9.09 -11.95 -18.31
N GLU A 294 8.85 -12.40 -19.53
CA GLU A 294 7.81 -13.38 -19.82
C GLU A 294 8.19 -14.74 -19.25
N THR A 295 9.43 -15.19 -19.47
CA THR A 295 9.97 -16.42 -18.88
C THR A 295 9.98 -16.33 -17.35
N LEU A 296 10.38 -15.19 -16.77
CA LEU A 296 10.37 -14.97 -15.33
C LEU A 296 8.96 -15.18 -14.74
N VAL A 297 7.95 -14.51 -15.31
CA VAL A 297 6.56 -14.59 -14.85
C VAL A 297 5.99 -15.99 -15.03
N LYS A 298 6.27 -16.64 -16.17
CA LYS A 298 5.81 -18.00 -16.43
C LYS A 298 6.41 -19.00 -15.45
N THR A 299 7.70 -18.88 -15.15
CA THR A 299 8.42 -19.86 -14.32
C THR A 299 8.04 -19.70 -12.84
N VAL A 300 8.01 -18.48 -12.31
CA VAL A 300 7.76 -18.23 -10.87
C VAL A 300 6.28 -18.25 -10.53
N PHE A 301 5.42 -17.75 -11.44
CA PHE A 301 4.02 -17.47 -11.13
C PHE A 301 3.02 -18.23 -12.02
N ASN A 302 3.45 -19.28 -12.70
CA ASN A 302 2.59 -20.08 -13.60
C ASN A 302 1.84 -19.23 -14.66
N GLY A 303 2.37 -18.04 -15.00
CA GLY A 303 1.73 -17.11 -15.94
C GLY A 303 0.53 -16.34 -15.38
N GLU A 304 0.24 -16.42 -14.09
CA GLU A 304 -0.89 -15.70 -13.45
C GLU A 304 -0.66 -14.18 -13.36
N TYR A 305 0.56 -13.70 -13.56
CA TYR A 305 0.92 -12.28 -13.58
C TYR A 305 1.26 -11.80 -14.99
N ILE A 306 1.38 -10.51 -15.18
CA ILE A 306 1.63 -9.89 -16.49
C ILE A 306 3.03 -9.30 -16.49
N ALA A 307 3.90 -9.72 -17.43
CA ALA A 307 5.20 -9.07 -17.63
C ALA A 307 5.02 -7.57 -17.86
N GLY A 308 5.87 -6.75 -17.25
CA GLY A 308 5.70 -5.29 -17.27
C GLY A 308 7.01 -4.54 -17.22
N ASN A 309 7.00 -3.32 -17.76
CA ASN A 309 8.16 -2.41 -17.80
C ASN A 309 7.77 -0.94 -17.50
N GLN A 310 6.53 -0.70 -17.08
CA GLN A 310 5.99 0.64 -16.84
C GLN A 310 5.42 0.80 -15.44
N PHE A 311 5.34 2.03 -14.96
CA PHE A 311 4.75 2.41 -13.65
C PHE A 311 3.22 2.32 -13.62
N ILE A 312 2.61 2.13 -14.76
CA ILE A 312 1.17 2.11 -14.97
C ILE A 312 0.78 0.71 -15.41
N SER A 313 -0.21 0.12 -14.74
CA SER A 313 -0.74 -1.21 -15.07
C SER A 313 -1.27 -1.25 -16.51
N PRO A 314 -1.08 -2.36 -17.25
CA PRO A 314 -1.62 -2.53 -18.61
C PRO A 314 -3.13 -2.35 -18.73
N GLU A 315 -3.88 -2.51 -17.64
CA GLU A 315 -5.34 -2.31 -17.60
C GLU A 315 -5.74 -0.86 -17.38
N SER A 316 -4.80 0.04 -17.10
CA SER A 316 -5.06 1.47 -16.94
C SER A 316 -5.25 2.14 -18.31
N PRO A 317 -6.19 3.10 -18.45
CA PRO A 317 -6.32 3.92 -19.66
C PRO A 317 -5.08 4.78 -19.92
N TYR A 318 -4.21 4.95 -18.95
CA TYR A 318 -2.97 5.71 -19.07
C TYR A 318 -1.76 4.87 -19.51
N TYR A 319 -1.92 3.55 -19.69
CA TYR A 319 -0.82 2.68 -20.14
C TYR A 319 -0.34 3.08 -21.54
N ASP A 320 0.99 3.23 -21.71
CA ASP A 320 1.58 3.56 -23.02
C ASP A 320 1.89 2.29 -23.82
N LYS A 321 1.05 2.00 -24.80
CA LYS A 321 1.22 0.85 -25.71
C LYS A 321 2.41 0.98 -26.68
N LYS A 322 3.01 2.19 -26.80
CA LYS A 322 4.19 2.44 -27.65
C LYS A 322 5.50 2.02 -26.99
N VAL A 323 5.48 1.81 -25.68
CA VAL A 323 6.62 1.31 -24.91
C VAL A 323 6.36 -0.16 -24.51
N PRO A 324 6.49 -1.13 -25.44
CA PRO A 324 6.27 -2.53 -25.16
C PRO A 324 7.32 -3.07 -24.20
N VAL A 325 7.04 -4.20 -23.55
CA VAL A 325 8.05 -4.94 -22.78
C VAL A 325 9.19 -5.32 -23.73
N ALA A 326 10.40 -4.87 -23.38
CA ALA A 326 11.59 -5.15 -24.19
C ALA A 326 11.86 -6.66 -24.23
N LYS A 327 12.17 -7.18 -25.43
CA LYS A 327 12.70 -8.53 -25.57
C LYS A 327 14.12 -8.60 -25.01
N ARG A 328 14.43 -9.72 -24.38
CA ARG A 328 15.78 -9.99 -23.87
C ARG A 328 16.81 -9.92 -24.99
N ASP A 329 17.90 -9.18 -24.76
CA ASP A 329 19.03 -9.05 -25.68
C ASP A 329 20.37 -9.08 -24.92
N VAL A 330 20.88 -10.29 -24.71
CA VAL A 330 22.15 -10.53 -24.00
C VAL A 330 23.35 -9.98 -24.78
N ALA A 331 23.29 -10.00 -26.11
CA ALA A 331 24.40 -9.49 -26.94
C ALA A 331 24.52 -7.97 -26.78
N LYS A 332 23.40 -7.25 -26.85
CA LYS A 332 23.37 -5.81 -26.63
C LYS A 332 23.73 -5.43 -25.20
N ALA A 333 23.28 -6.20 -24.20
CA ALA A 333 23.68 -6.00 -22.81
C ALA A 333 25.19 -6.09 -22.63
N LYS A 334 25.86 -7.12 -23.17
CA LYS A 334 27.33 -7.26 -23.17
C LYS A 334 28.02 -6.11 -23.85
N GLN A 335 27.49 -5.63 -24.97
CA GLN A 335 28.03 -4.48 -25.70
C GLN A 335 28.02 -3.23 -24.80
N LEU A 336 26.89 -2.91 -24.15
CA LEU A 336 26.73 -1.75 -23.27
C LEU A 336 27.66 -1.83 -22.05
N LEU A 337 27.82 -3.01 -21.45
CA LEU A 337 28.79 -3.22 -20.37
C LEU A 337 30.21 -2.92 -20.79
N LYS A 338 30.61 -3.37 -21.98
CA LYS A 338 31.94 -3.09 -22.55
C LYS A 338 32.13 -1.60 -22.84
N GLU A 339 31.16 -0.93 -23.47
CA GLU A 339 31.16 0.49 -23.76
C GLU A 339 31.24 1.36 -22.49
N ALA A 340 30.64 0.89 -21.38
CA ALA A 340 30.73 1.52 -20.08
C ALA A 340 32.02 1.20 -19.30
N GLY A 341 32.92 0.36 -19.85
CA GLY A 341 34.16 -0.06 -19.19
C GLY A 341 33.96 -1.01 -18.01
N GLN A 342 32.80 -1.67 -17.93
CA GLN A 342 32.40 -2.59 -16.84
C GLN A 342 31.92 -3.96 -17.39
N PRO A 343 32.76 -4.69 -18.16
CA PRO A 343 32.35 -5.95 -18.80
C PRO A 343 31.95 -7.03 -17.79
N ASN A 344 32.39 -6.91 -16.55
CA ASN A 344 32.06 -7.82 -15.41
C ASN A 344 31.41 -7.01 -14.27
N LEU A 345 30.31 -6.33 -14.56
CA LEU A 345 29.57 -5.56 -13.56
C LEU A 345 29.19 -6.44 -12.38
N SER A 346 29.47 -5.96 -11.16
CA SER A 346 29.02 -6.61 -9.92
C SER A 346 28.25 -5.60 -9.08
N PHE A 347 27.11 -6.02 -8.53
CA PHE A 347 26.30 -5.19 -7.63
C PHE A 347 25.57 -6.03 -6.59
N THR A 348 25.15 -5.41 -5.51
CA THR A 348 24.34 -6.01 -4.46
C THR A 348 22.85 -5.80 -4.72
N LEU A 349 22.08 -6.88 -4.71
CA LEU A 349 20.61 -6.86 -4.72
C LEU A 349 20.09 -7.30 -3.37
N VAL A 350 19.48 -6.37 -2.63
CA VAL A 350 18.77 -6.69 -1.38
C VAL A 350 17.40 -7.25 -1.71
N VAL A 351 17.08 -8.42 -1.16
CA VAL A 351 15.85 -9.16 -1.45
C VAL A 351 15.12 -9.45 -0.13
N PRO A 352 13.83 -9.12 0.00
CA PRO A 352 13.07 -9.47 1.18
C PRO A 352 12.82 -11.00 1.26
N PRO A 353 12.48 -11.54 2.45
CA PRO A 353 12.42 -12.99 2.67
C PRO A 353 11.23 -13.70 2.02
N GLU A 354 10.29 -12.97 1.41
CA GLU A 354 9.14 -13.60 0.76
C GLU A 354 9.58 -14.53 -0.39
N ARG A 355 9.07 -15.75 -0.34
CA ARG A 355 9.42 -16.85 -1.24
C ARG A 355 9.40 -16.44 -2.72
N ASP A 356 8.31 -15.82 -3.17
CA ASP A 356 8.14 -15.41 -4.58
C ASP A 356 9.27 -14.51 -5.08
N ARG A 357 9.76 -13.60 -4.21
CA ARG A 357 10.85 -12.68 -4.56
C ARG A 357 12.21 -13.33 -4.48
N GLN A 358 12.40 -14.26 -3.55
CA GLN A 358 13.61 -15.05 -3.48
C GLN A 358 13.76 -15.89 -4.75
N GLU A 359 12.73 -16.61 -5.16
CA GLU A 359 12.72 -17.43 -6.40
C GLU A 359 12.93 -16.56 -7.64
N ALA A 360 12.22 -15.44 -7.76
CA ALA A 360 12.41 -14.50 -8.87
C ALA A 360 13.84 -13.94 -8.93
N SER A 361 14.44 -13.65 -7.78
CA SER A 361 15.81 -13.11 -7.71
C SER A 361 16.86 -14.11 -8.15
N LEU A 362 16.68 -15.40 -7.85
CA LEU A 362 17.58 -16.46 -8.36
C LEU A 362 17.52 -16.60 -9.89
N ILE A 363 16.34 -16.47 -10.47
CA ILE A 363 16.17 -16.49 -11.92
C ILE A 363 16.81 -15.24 -12.55
N LEU A 364 16.58 -14.06 -11.98
CA LEU A 364 17.22 -12.82 -12.44
C LEU A 364 18.74 -12.91 -12.34
N GLN A 365 19.27 -13.44 -11.25
CA GLN A 365 20.73 -13.67 -11.08
C GLN A 365 21.29 -14.54 -12.19
N ALA A 366 20.61 -15.65 -12.54
CA ALA A 366 21.02 -16.52 -13.64
C ALA A 366 20.97 -15.80 -15.00
N MET A 367 19.90 -15.03 -15.28
CA MET A 367 19.76 -14.25 -16.50
C MET A 367 20.86 -13.19 -16.65
N TRP A 368 21.22 -12.50 -15.57
CA TRP A 368 22.29 -11.50 -15.53
C TRP A 368 23.66 -12.14 -15.69
N ALA A 369 23.89 -13.31 -15.10
CA ALA A 369 25.17 -14.06 -15.24
C ALA A 369 25.49 -14.39 -16.70
N GLU A 370 24.48 -14.72 -17.51
CA GLU A 370 24.67 -14.94 -18.97
C GLU A 370 25.16 -13.67 -19.69
N ALA A 371 24.84 -12.48 -19.20
CA ALA A 371 25.34 -11.22 -19.72
C ALA A 371 26.72 -10.80 -19.15
N GLY A 372 27.28 -11.57 -18.21
CA GLY A 372 28.52 -11.22 -17.50
C GLY A 372 28.33 -10.33 -16.28
N ILE A 373 27.09 -10.27 -15.76
CA ILE A 373 26.74 -9.44 -14.60
C ILE A 373 26.63 -10.34 -13.36
N THR A 374 27.28 -9.96 -12.27
CA THR A 374 27.20 -10.65 -10.97
C THR A 374 26.27 -9.89 -10.04
N ALA A 375 25.11 -10.46 -9.74
CA ALA A 375 24.22 -9.95 -8.72
C ALA A 375 24.46 -10.69 -7.39
N ASN A 376 24.91 -9.98 -6.36
CA ASN A 376 25.13 -10.50 -5.01
C ASN A 376 23.83 -10.38 -4.22
N LEU A 377 23.11 -11.49 -4.03
CA LEU A 377 21.82 -11.48 -3.32
C LEU A 377 22.05 -11.38 -1.81
N GLN A 378 21.36 -10.46 -1.14
CA GLN A 378 21.35 -10.30 0.31
C GLN A 378 19.91 -10.29 0.81
N THR A 379 19.58 -11.20 1.73
CA THR A 379 18.25 -11.21 2.33
C THR A 379 18.15 -10.22 3.47
N GLN A 380 17.11 -9.39 3.48
CA GLN A 380 16.84 -8.43 4.54
C GLN A 380 15.33 -8.25 4.73
N GLU A 381 14.89 -8.09 5.97
CA GLU A 381 13.49 -7.78 6.30
C GLU A 381 13.02 -6.51 5.61
N ASN A 382 11.78 -6.53 5.13
CA ASN A 382 11.20 -5.49 4.27
C ASN A 382 11.28 -4.08 4.90
N VAL A 383 10.94 -3.96 6.19
CA VAL A 383 10.98 -2.65 6.89
C VAL A 383 12.41 -2.11 6.93
N THR A 384 13.38 -2.95 7.25
CA THR A 384 14.80 -2.57 7.31
C THR A 384 15.32 -2.17 5.92
N MET A 385 14.98 -2.94 4.90
CA MET A 385 15.33 -2.65 3.50
C MET A 385 14.78 -1.29 3.05
N LEU A 386 13.52 -0.97 3.35
CA LEU A 386 12.92 0.31 3.03
C LEU A 386 13.57 1.48 3.79
N GLN A 387 14.02 1.26 5.04
CA GLN A 387 14.77 2.25 5.81
C GLN A 387 16.16 2.51 5.21
N SER A 388 16.86 1.46 4.78
CA SER A 388 18.13 1.57 4.07
C SER A 388 17.97 2.31 2.73
N GLY A 389 16.92 1.98 1.98
CA GLY A 389 16.54 2.68 0.75
C GLY A 389 16.40 4.18 0.96
N ARG A 390 15.65 4.58 1.98
CA ARG A 390 15.44 5.99 2.32
C ARG A 390 16.74 6.74 2.68
N LYS A 391 17.72 6.04 3.25
CA LYS A 391 19.04 6.61 3.59
C LYS A 391 19.98 6.63 2.40
N GLY A 392 19.62 6.06 1.24
CA GLY A 392 20.50 5.86 0.09
C GLY A 392 21.55 4.78 0.32
N ASP A 393 21.44 3.95 1.36
CA ASP A 393 22.39 2.90 1.70
C ASP A 393 22.04 1.58 1.00
N PHE A 394 22.07 1.58 -0.32
CA PHE A 394 21.83 0.42 -1.18
C PHE A 394 22.42 0.63 -2.57
N GLU A 395 22.62 -0.43 -3.34
CA GLU A 395 22.86 -0.39 -4.79
C GLU A 395 21.57 -0.70 -5.55
N ALA A 396 20.89 -1.80 -5.20
CA ALA A 396 19.59 -2.19 -5.70
C ALA A 396 18.80 -2.94 -4.62
N TYR A 397 17.47 -2.83 -4.62
CA TYR A 397 16.63 -3.64 -3.74
C TYR A 397 15.33 -4.06 -4.42
N PHE A 398 14.85 -5.27 -4.12
CA PHE A 398 13.63 -5.78 -4.71
C PHE A 398 12.42 -5.39 -3.86
N THR A 399 11.51 -4.62 -4.43
CA THR A 399 10.31 -4.15 -3.75
C THR A 399 9.11 -4.09 -4.69
N PHE A 400 7.99 -3.56 -4.21
CA PHE A 400 6.79 -3.37 -4.99
C PHE A 400 6.09 -2.06 -4.65
N TRP A 401 5.23 -1.64 -5.55
CA TRP A 401 4.24 -0.61 -5.32
C TRP A 401 2.83 -1.20 -5.44
N SER A 402 1.97 -0.94 -4.47
CA SER A 402 0.59 -1.49 -4.45
C SER A 402 -0.39 -0.71 -5.32
N GLY A 403 0.09 0.37 -5.95
CA GLY A 403 -0.71 1.18 -6.85
C GLY A 403 -1.68 2.17 -6.20
N ARG A 404 -2.12 3.10 -7.02
CA ARG A 404 -3.16 4.08 -6.75
C ARG A 404 -4.08 4.18 -7.96
N PRO A 405 -5.36 4.57 -7.76
CA PRO A 405 -6.30 4.73 -8.88
C PRO A 405 -5.84 5.76 -9.90
N ASP A 406 -5.28 6.87 -9.44
CA ASP A 406 -4.70 7.89 -10.32
C ASP A 406 -3.22 7.58 -10.62
N PRO A 407 -2.77 7.71 -11.89
CA PRO A 407 -1.38 7.45 -12.28
C PRO A 407 -0.35 8.31 -11.54
N ASP A 408 -0.72 9.51 -11.10
CA ASP A 408 0.14 10.37 -10.30
C ASP A 408 0.69 9.65 -9.07
N GLY A 409 -0.17 8.96 -8.35
CA GLY A 409 0.20 8.19 -7.16
C GLY A 409 1.09 6.97 -7.45
N ASN A 410 1.27 6.62 -8.73
CA ASN A 410 2.12 5.50 -9.15
C ASN A 410 3.50 5.94 -9.63
N VAL A 411 3.69 7.24 -9.95
CA VAL A 411 4.94 7.71 -10.57
C VAL A 411 5.51 8.96 -9.90
N TYR A 412 4.70 9.98 -9.57
CA TYR A 412 5.19 11.30 -9.17
C TYR A 412 6.13 11.27 -7.97
N THR A 413 5.71 10.67 -6.87
CA THR A 413 6.50 10.63 -5.62
C THR A 413 7.81 9.84 -5.74
N PHE A 414 7.96 9.03 -6.79
CA PHE A 414 9.12 8.19 -7.02
C PHE A 414 10.08 8.76 -8.06
N MET A 415 9.58 9.51 -9.05
CA MET A 415 10.32 9.88 -10.26
C MET A 415 10.62 11.37 -10.36
N THR A 416 10.01 12.20 -9.53
CA THR A 416 10.37 13.62 -9.46
C THR A 416 11.62 13.83 -8.61
N CYS A 417 12.43 14.84 -8.94
CA CYS A 417 13.69 15.14 -8.27
C CYS A 417 13.55 15.33 -6.75
N LYS A 418 12.40 15.85 -6.30
CA LYS A 418 12.08 16.08 -4.88
C LYS A 418 11.00 15.11 -4.36
N GLY A 419 10.75 14.02 -5.06
CA GLY A 419 9.75 13.04 -4.68
C GLY A 419 10.06 12.39 -3.33
N ALA A 420 9.08 12.34 -2.41
CA ALA A 420 9.28 11.88 -1.05
C ALA A 420 9.65 10.38 -0.93
N GLN A 421 9.53 9.62 -2.01
CA GLN A 421 9.89 8.21 -2.09
C GLN A 421 10.86 7.93 -3.25
N ASN A 422 11.59 8.96 -3.67
CA ASN A 422 12.64 8.83 -4.69
C ASN A 422 13.96 8.35 -4.05
N ASP A 423 13.93 7.15 -3.48
CA ASP A 423 15.09 6.55 -2.80
C ASP A 423 16.29 6.35 -3.75
N GLN A 424 16.03 6.14 -5.04
CA GLN A 424 17.05 5.95 -6.06
C GLN A 424 17.77 7.25 -6.46
N HIS A 425 17.31 8.41 -5.99
CA HIS A 425 17.87 9.74 -6.32
C HIS A 425 17.85 10.08 -7.82
N TYR A 426 16.86 9.54 -8.55
CA TYR A 426 16.66 9.87 -9.95
C TYR A 426 16.18 11.32 -10.08
N CYS A 427 16.80 12.06 -11.00
CA CYS A 427 16.40 13.43 -11.30
C CYS A 427 16.62 13.71 -12.80
N ASN A 428 15.52 13.82 -13.52
CA ASN A 428 15.49 14.26 -14.90
C ASN A 428 14.47 15.41 -15.00
N GLN A 429 14.92 16.60 -15.39
CA GLN A 429 14.12 17.83 -15.38
C GLN A 429 12.92 17.76 -16.33
N ASP A 430 13.06 17.06 -17.47
CA ASP A 430 11.95 16.89 -18.42
C ASP A 430 10.87 15.99 -17.83
N VAL A 431 11.25 14.89 -17.18
CA VAL A 431 10.30 14.02 -16.46
C VAL A 431 9.62 14.80 -15.35
N ASP A 432 10.37 15.59 -14.57
CA ASP A 432 9.84 16.43 -13.49
C ASP A 432 8.78 17.41 -14.02
N ALA A 433 9.11 18.12 -15.11
CA ALA A 433 8.21 19.07 -15.76
C ALA A 433 6.93 18.39 -16.30
N LEU A 434 7.08 17.26 -16.99
CA LEU A 434 5.95 16.50 -17.56
C LEU A 434 5.00 15.98 -16.47
N LEU A 435 5.54 15.36 -15.42
CA LEU A 435 4.75 14.84 -14.31
C LEU A 435 4.09 15.96 -13.50
N THR A 436 4.79 17.08 -13.28
CA THR A 436 4.21 18.26 -12.62
C THR A 436 3.08 18.86 -13.45
N LYS A 437 3.25 18.97 -14.78
CA LYS A 437 2.20 19.44 -15.67
C LYS A 437 0.99 18.50 -15.68
N ALA A 438 1.21 17.18 -15.68
CA ALA A 438 0.14 16.18 -15.65
C ALA A 438 -0.76 16.29 -14.41
N ARG A 439 -0.26 16.82 -13.30
CA ARG A 439 -1.06 17.09 -12.08
C ARG A 439 -2.04 18.25 -12.23
N GLN A 440 -1.79 19.16 -13.18
CA GLN A 440 -2.56 20.37 -13.38
C GLN A 440 -3.64 20.23 -14.45
N VAL A 441 -3.48 19.27 -15.36
CA VAL A 441 -4.36 19.05 -16.51
C VAL A 441 -5.50 18.12 -16.16
N ALA A 442 -6.75 18.55 -16.34
CA ALA A 442 -7.94 17.76 -16.05
C ALA A 442 -8.37 16.87 -17.23
N ASP A 443 -8.10 17.28 -18.48
CA ASP A 443 -8.41 16.50 -19.67
C ASP A 443 -7.60 15.20 -19.68
N GLN A 444 -8.28 14.07 -19.75
CA GLN A 444 -7.66 12.74 -19.66
C GLN A 444 -6.74 12.45 -20.84
N ALA A 445 -7.08 12.90 -22.05
CA ALA A 445 -6.28 12.62 -23.23
C ALA A 445 -4.99 13.46 -23.26
N GLU A 446 -5.07 14.73 -22.87
CA GLU A 446 -3.90 15.60 -22.70
C GLU A 446 -3.00 15.08 -21.58
N ARG A 447 -3.59 14.71 -20.46
CA ARG A 447 -2.89 14.14 -19.30
C ARG A 447 -2.17 12.84 -19.65
N LYS A 448 -2.83 11.98 -20.46
CA LYS A 448 -2.21 10.75 -20.97
C LYS A 448 -0.97 11.04 -21.81
N LYS A 449 -1.00 12.02 -22.71
CA LYS A 449 0.17 12.40 -23.53
C LYS A 449 1.37 12.78 -22.67
N LEU A 450 1.16 13.49 -21.56
CA LEU A 450 2.21 13.88 -20.63
C LEU A 450 2.82 12.65 -19.93
N TYR A 451 1.99 11.70 -19.49
CA TYR A 451 2.49 10.44 -18.92
C TYR A 451 3.18 9.56 -19.96
N ASP A 452 2.71 9.49 -21.20
CA ASP A 452 3.36 8.76 -22.28
C ASP A 452 4.78 9.31 -22.52
N GLN A 453 4.94 10.63 -22.67
CA GLN A 453 6.25 11.28 -22.84
C GLN A 453 7.19 11.01 -21.67
N ALA A 454 6.70 11.12 -20.43
CA ALA A 454 7.50 10.81 -19.24
C ALA A 454 7.91 9.32 -19.22
N THR A 455 7.01 8.42 -19.60
CA THR A 455 7.27 6.97 -19.67
C THR A 455 8.34 6.65 -20.72
N GLU A 456 8.30 7.29 -21.89
CA GLU A 456 9.32 7.11 -22.95
C GLU A 456 10.73 7.54 -22.50
N ILE A 457 10.82 8.64 -21.71
CA ILE A 457 12.11 9.09 -21.14
C ILE A 457 12.59 8.10 -20.06
N MET A 458 11.71 7.75 -19.11
CA MET A 458 12.06 6.84 -18.02
C MET A 458 12.45 5.43 -18.52
N ALA A 459 11.84 4.96 -19.62
CA ALA A 459 12.19 3.69 -20.25
C ALA A 459 13.63 3.71 -20.81
N LYS A 460 14.14 4.87 -21.27
CA LYS A 460 15.53 5.05 -21.71
C LYS A 460 16.50 5.20 -20.53
N ASP A 461 16.10 5.93 -19.51
CA ASP A 461 16.94 6.23 -18.33
C ASP A 461 17.06 5.03 -17.38
N VAL A 462 16.09 4.13 -17.39
CA VAL A 462 16.00 2.92 -16.54
C VAL A 462 16.36 3.21 -15.08
N PRO A 463 15.65 4.12 -14.39
CA PRO A 463 15.90 4.38 -12.96
C PRO A 463 15.45 3.24 -12.07
N ARG A 464 14.59 2.36 -12.59
CA ARG A 464 14.07 1.15 -11.97
C ARG A 464 13.87 0.06 -13.00
N LEU A 465 14.13 -1.18 -12.60
CA LEU A 465 13.70 -2.34 -13.36
C LEU A 465 12.29 -2.68 -12.94
N ILE A 466 11.30 -2.37 -13.75
CA ILE A 466 9.93 -2.85 -13.53
C ILE A 466 9.83 -4.22 -14.17
N LEU A 467 9.29 -5.19 -13.43
CA LEU A 467 9.39 -6.61 -13.77
C LEU A 467 8.04 -7.19 -14.21
N TRP A 468 6.99 -6.97 -13.40
CA TRP A 468 5.64 -7.45 -13.69
C TRP A 468 4.57 -6.69 -12.91
N HIS A 469 3.33 -6.83 -13.37
CA HIS A 469 2.10 -6.44 -12.69
C HIS A 469 1.40 -7.70 -12.17
N ARG A 470 0.92 -7.64 -10.92
CA ARG A 470 0.26 -8.78 -10.28
C ARG A 470 -1.25 -8.77 -10.50
N ARG A 471 -1.84 -9.92 -10.19
CA ARG A 471 -3.21 -10.00 -9.71
C ARG A 471 -3.16 -10.17 -8.19
N VAL A 472 -4.01 -9.42 -7.48
CA VAL A 472 -4.15 -9.59 -6.03
C VAL A 472 -5.09 -10.76 -5.79
N PHE A 473 -4.54 -11.84 -5.25
CA PHE A 473 -5.30 -13.00 -4.84
C PHE A 473 -5.55 -12.95 -3.33
N THR A 474 -6.82 -13.03 -2.94
CA THR A 474 -7.25 -13.16 -1.53
C THR A 474 -7.87 -14.52 -1.34
N GLY A 475 -7.29 -15.32 -0.44
CA GLY A 475 -7.82 -16.62 -0.03
C GLY A 475 -8.67 -16.47 1.23
N PHE A 476 -9.79 -17.19 1.32
CA PHE A 476 -10.65 -17.12 2.50
C PHE A 476 -11.51 -18.38 2.68
N SER A 477 -11.88 -18.64 3.94
CA SER A 477 -12.82 -19.69 4.30
C SER A 477 -14.20 -19.43 3.68
N THR A 478 -14.92 -20.49 3.29
CA THR A 478 -16.33 -20.40 2.85
C THR A 478 -17.26 -19.81 3.91
N ARG A 479 -16.84 -19.79 5.19
CA ARG A 479 -17.53 -19.12 6.29
C ARG A 479 -17.51 -17.58 6.17
N VAL A 480 -16.55 -17.03 5.42
CA VAL A 480 -16.49 -15.58 5.13
C VAL A 480 -17.40 -15.28 3.96
N THR A 481 -18.35 -14.38 4.17
CA THR A 481 -19.31 -13.93 3.15
C THR A 481 -19.31 -12.41 3.04
N GLY A 482 -19.81 -11.86 1.92
CA GLY A 482 -19.86 -10.41 1.70
C GLY A 482 -18.50 -9.76 1.39
N PHE A 483 -17.42 -10.56 1.20
CA PHE A 483 -16.14 -10.04 0.78
C PHE A 483 -16.19 -9.63 -0.71
N THR A 484 -15.73 -8.42 -1.00
CA THR A 484 -15.57 -7.88 -2.36
C THR A 484 -14.11 -7.52 -2.58
N PRO A 485 -13.43 -8.07 -3.60
CA PRO A 485 -12.05 -7.72 -3.89
C PRO A 485 -11.96 -6.36 -4.58
N TYR A 486 -10.90 -5.61 -4.28
CA TYR A 486 -10.58 -4.31 -4.86
C TYR A 486 -9.21 -4.33 -5.53
N PRO A 487 -9.02 -3.61 -6.67
CA PRO A 487 -7.73 -3.56 -7.38
C PRO A 487 -6.58 -2.94 -6.58
N ASP A 488 -6.88 -2.15 -5.54
CA ASP A 488 -5.87 -1.65 -4.60
C ASP A 488 -5.42 -2.70 -3.56
N GLY A 489 -6.04 -3.88 -3.59
CA GLY A 489 -5.75 -5.01 -2.71
C GLY A 489 -6.20 -4.82 -1.25
N ILE A 490 -6.88 -3.73 -0.93
CA ILE A 490 -7.28 -3.44 0.45
C ILE A 490 -8.56 -4.20 0.79
N ILE A 491 -8.52 -4.96 1.88
CA ILE A 491 -9.70 -5.64 2.43
C ILE A 491 -10.57 -4.60 3.13
N ARG A 492 -11.78 -4.40 2.61
CA ARG A 492 -12.79 -3.56 3.23
C ARG A 492 -13.77 -4.42 4.01
N PHE A 493 -14.11 -3.97 5.21
CA PHE A 493 -14.86 -4.77 6.18
C PHE A 493 -16.37 -4.52 6.13
N ARG A 494 -16.80 -3.50 5.37
CA ARG A 494 -18.21 -3.21 5.15
C ARG A 494 -18.91 -4.39 4.47
N GLY A 495 -19.99 -4.88 5.07
CA GLY A 495 -20.76 -6.02 4.54
C GLY A 495 -20.12 -7.40 4.75
N LEU A 496 -18.87 -7.47 5.22
CA LEU A 496 -18.18 -8.72 5.50
C LEU A 496 -18.76 -9.37 6.75
N LYS A 497 -19.04 -10.67 6.65
CA LYS A 497 -19.61 -11.48 7.73
C LYS A 497 -18.81 -12.77 7.87
N LEU A 498 -18.74 -13.28 9.10
CA LEU A 498 -18.18 -14.59 9.40
C LEU A 498 -19.32 -15.47 9.96
N ALA A 499 -19.66 -16.55 9.25
CA ALA A 499 -20.59 -17.54 9.74
C ALA A 499 -19.97 -18.39 10.87
N ASN A 500 -20.79 -18.83 11.80
CA ASN A 500 -20.41 -19.68 12.93
C ASN A 500 -19.96 -21.07 12.47
#